data_88c84570a905a4019b7608687a771cd7
#
_entry.id   88c84570a905a4019b7608687a771cd7
#
_cell.length_a   1.000
_cell.length_b   1.000
_cell.length_c   1.000
_cell.angle_alpha   90.00
_cell.angle_beta   90.00
_cell.angle_gamma   90.00
#
_symmetry.space_group_name_H-M   'P 1'
#
loop_
_entity.id
_entity.type
_entity.pdbx_description
1 polymer ?
#
loop_
_entity_poly.entity_id
_entity_poly.type
_entity_poly.pdbx_seq_one_letter_code
_entity_poly.pdbx_strand_id
1 'polypeptide(L)'
;MHSVRYSAYGLCLESNLPLQGLAPCGRTEVPDLLIEIEDGERFPAAPTETAYYVSDWRDQGSGDAGLKIYKLTDASYILRYAEGVEFHIAADSTRIAARFASHSSLVDMTSFLTGPVLGFVLRMRGVIALHACAIDVGDKAIVLVGDAFAGKSTTAVMFARLGCGVMSEDVAPLCLEGRAVAVRPGCTEVALRPSAVKYLYGSADALPKFSDNWEKRRLDLAATGAFSHRTLPIAAVYVLTNHGTAPDAPCVRPLSSGAAMVELLANIYANRLFHRELRLRELDTVHRVVETIPVKEAVTGGWSSPVERFCEVVLDDVRAS
;
A
#
# COMPACT_ATOMS: atom_id res chain seq x y z
N MET A 1 -30.39 6.32 1.51
CA MET A 1 -29.05 6.90 1.36
C MET A 1 -28.41 6.24 0.17
N HIS A 2 -27.81 7.00 -0.75
CA HIS A 2 -27.12 6.41 -1.90
C HIS A 2 -25.74 5.92 -1.42
N SER A 3 -25.54 4.61 -1.38
CA SER A 3 -24.23 4.02 -1.16
C SER A 3 -23.43 4.04 -2.47
N VAL A 4 -22.12 4.13 -2.35
CA VAL A 4 -21.18 4.11 -3.48
C VAL A 4 -20.30 2.88 -3.39
N ARG A 5 -20.10 2.20 -4.52
CA ARG A 5 -19.31 0.96 -4.59
C ARG A 5 -17.97 1.17 -5.27
N TYR A 6 -16.96 0.53 -4.71
CA TYR A 6 -15.59 0.62 -5.17
C TYR A 6 -14.93 -0.75 -5.28
N SER A 7 -13.90 -0.83 -6.09
CA SER A 7 -13.02 -1.99 -6.21
C SER A 7 -11.61 -1.61 -5.78
N ALA A 8 -11.06 -2.30 -4.80
CA ALA A 8 -9.66 -2.20 -4.43
C ALA A 8 -9.17 -3.51 -3.81
N TYR A 9 -7.94 -3.89 -4.10
CA TYR A 9 -7.28 -5.05 -3.50
C TYR A 9 -8.00 -6.40 -3.76
N GLY A 10 -8.85 -6.44 -4.78
CA GLY A 10 -9.71 -7.58 -5.11
C GLY A 10 -10.99 -7.65 -4.30
N LEU A 11 -11.30 -6.64 -3.48
CA LEU A 11 -12.52 -6.52 -2.71
C LEU A 11 -13.51 -5.57 -3.40
N CYS A 12 -14.81 -5.87 -3.27
CA CYS A 12 -15.90 -4.94 -3.52
C CYS A 12 -16.24 -4.24 -2.20
N LEU A 13 -16.04 -2.94 -2.15
CA LEU A 13 -16.28 -2.08 -1.00
C LEU A 13 -17.58 -1.31 -1.23
N GLU A 14 -18.38 -1.11 -0.20
CA GLU A 14 -19.54 -0.23 -0.24
C GLU A 14 -19.46 0.79 0.89
N SER A 15 -19.61 2.08 0.57
CA SER A 15 -19.54 3.17 1.55
C SER A 15 -20.76 4.07 1.47
N ASN A 16 -21.20 4.59 2.61
CA ASN A 16 -22.28 5.58 2.72
C ASN A 16 -21.86 6.98 2.27
N LEU A 17 -20.56 7.25 2.14
CA LEU A 17 -20.01 8.51 1.61
C LEU A 17 -19.04 8.24 0.46
N PRO A 18 -18.87 9.21 -0.47
CA PRO A 18 -17.86 9.10 -1.52
C PRO A 18 -16.45 9.04 -0.95
N LEU A 19 -15.67 8.04 -1.42
CA LEU A 19 -14.27 7.83 -1.05
C LEU A 19 -13.37 8.16 -2.24
N GLN A 20 -12.35 8.98 -1.98
CA GLN A 20 -11.36 9.36 -2.97
C GLN A 20 -10.30 8.25 -3.16
N GLY A 21 -9.67 8.19 -4.33
CA GLY A 21 -8.58 7.26 -4.58
C GLY A 21 -8.99 5.81 -4.80
N LEU A 22 -10.27 5.54 -4.98
CA LEU A 22 -10.80 4.20 -5.24
C LEU A 22 -11.48 4.13 -6.61
N ALA A 23 -11.26 3.03 -7.31
CA ALA A 23 -11.91 2.78 -8.59
C ALA A 23 -13.38 2.37 -8.39
N PRO A 24 -14.34 2.82 -9.23
CA PRO A 24 -15.70 2.35 -9.17
C PRO A 24 -15.81 0.82 -9.34
N CYS A 25 -16.69 0.18 -8.58
CA CYS A 25 -16.98 -1.24 -8.71
C CYS A 25 -18.27 -1.44 -9.49
N GLY A 26 -18.17 -2.08 -10.66
CA GLY A 26 -19.34 -2.45 -11.47
C GLY A 26 -20.03 -3.76 -11.05
N ARG A 27 -19.58 -4.41 -9.96
CA ARG A 27 -20.18 -5.65 -9.47
C ARG A 27 -21.55 -5.39 -8.87
N THR A 28 -22.51 -6.24 -9.22
CA THR A 28 -23.86 -6.23 -8.65
C THR A 28 -23.99 -7.15 -7.42
N GLU A 29 -22.92 -7.89 -7.10
CA GLU A 29 -22.86 -8.83 -5.98
C GLU A 29 -22.88 -8.11 -4.62
N VAL A 30 -23.12 -8.90 -3.57
CA VAL A 30 -23.01 -8.41 -2.19
C VAL A 30 -21.59 -7.87 -1.96
N PRO A 31 -21.42 -6.69 -1.37
CA PRO A 31 -20.10 -6.15 -1.11
C PRO A 31 -19.33 -7.04 -0.11
N ASP A 32 -18.02 -7.16 -0.35
CA ASP A 32 -17.13 -7.88 0.57
C ASP A 32 -16.93 -7.12 1.88
N LEU A 33 -17.05 -5.79 1.85
CA LEU A 33 -16.81 -4.92 2.99
C LEU A 33 -17.73 -3.70 2.96
N LEU A 34 -18.49 -3.51 4.03
CA LEU A 34 -19.30 -2.32 4.27
C LEU A 34 -18.51 -1.30 5.10
N ILE A 35 -18.49 -0.06 4.66
CA ILE A 35 -17.80 1.05 5.32
C ILE A 35 -18.85 2.09 5.69
N GLU A 36 -19.09 2.23 6.97
CA GLU A 36 -20.02 3.20 7.54
C GLU A 36 -19.21 4.34 8.15
N ILE A 37 -19.30 5.52 7.54
CA ILE A 37 -18.61 6.72 8.00
C ILE A 37 -19.62 7.53 8.79
N GLU A 38 -19.28 7.79 10.04
CA GLU A 38 -20.07 8.61 10.95
C GLU A 38 -19.37 9.95 11.14
N ASP A 39 -20.11 11.02 10.93
CA ASP A 39 -19.69 12.36 11.30
C ASP A 39 -19.86 12.50 12.82
N GLY A 40 -18.77 12.70 13.53
CA GLY A 40 -18.81 12.71 14.99
C GLY A 40 -17.65 13.46 15.61
N GLU A 41 -17.96 14.57 16.28
CA GLU A 41 -16.96 15.37 16.99
C GLU A 41 -16.30 14.67 18.18
N ARG A 42 -16.87 13.55 18.66
CA ARG A 42 -16.37 12.84 19.85
C ARG A 42 -16.21 11.36 19.57
N PHE A 43 -15.00 10.89 19.70
CA PHE A 43 -14.75 9.44 19.79
C PHE A 43 -15.36 8.89 21.09
N PRO A 44 -15.85 7.65 21.08
CA PRO A 44 -16.14 6.94 22.32
C PRO A 44 -14.94 6.99 23.27
N ALA A 45 -15.20 6.87 24.57
CA ALA A 45 -14.10 6.70 25.53
C ALA A 45 -13.14 5.60 25.05
N ALA A 46 -11.87 5.75 25.41
CA ALA A 46 -10.91 4.69 25.08
C ALA A 46 -11.43 3.36 25.62
N PRO A 47 -11.26 2.25 24.85
CA PRO A 47 -11.61 0.95 25.36
C PRO A 47 -10.96 0.69 26.72
N THR A 48 -11.64 -0.04 27.60
CA THR A 48 -11.11 -0.44 28.91
C THR A 48 -10.00 -1.48 28.78
N GLU A 49 -9.95 -2.14 27.64
CA GLU A 49 -8.93 -3.11 27.29
C GLU A 49 -7.56 -2.46 27.13
N THR A 50 -6.53 -3.16 27.54
CA THR A 50 -5.15 -2.75 27.27
C THR A 50 -4.91 -2.74 25.78
N ALA A 51 -4.22 -1.71 25.27
CA ALA A 51 -3.87 -1.64 23.86
C ALA A 51 -3.09 -2.88 23.42
N TYR A 52 -3.59 -3.53 22.39
CA TYR A 52 -2.96 -4.69 21.75
C TYR A 52 -1.64 -4.32 21.05
N TYR A 53 -1.60 -3.09 20.50
CA TYR A 53 -0.42 -2.53 19.88
C TYR A 53 -0.38 -1.02 20.10
N VAL A 54 0.83 -0.50 20.30
CA VAL A 54 1.12 0.94 20.38
C VAL A 54 2.33 1.20 19.49
N SER A 55 2.20 2.12 18.53
CA SER A 55 3.28 2.46 17.61
C SER A 55 4.43 3.17 18.35
N ASP A 56 5.66 2.92 17.89
CA ASP A 56 6.86 3.68 18.31
C ASP A 56 6.84 5.10 17.75
N TRP A 57 6.22 5.29 16.60
CA TRP A 57 6.02 6.60 16.01
C TRP A 57 5.07 7.45 16.84
N ARG A 58 5.43 8.72 17.01
CA ARG A 58 4.69 9.70 17.78
C ARG A 58 4.20 10.81 16.86
N ASP A 59 2.97 11.27 17.08
CA ASP A 59 2.47 12.50 16.47
C ASP A 59 3.25 13.71 17.01
N GLN A 60 3.70 14.58 16.12
CA GLN A 60 4.51 15.73 16.49
C GLN A 60 3.73 16.81 17.20
N GLY A 61 2.42 16.89 17.01
CA GLY A 61 1.56 17.91 17.61
C GLY A 61 1.14 17.55 19.04
N SER A 62 0.65 16.33 19.24
CA SER A 62 0.12 15.86 20.54
C SER A 62 1.17 15.12 21.38
N GLY A 63 2.22 14.56 20.79
CA GLY A 63 3.17 13.66 21.43
C GLY A 63 2.61 12.25 21.69
N ASP A 64 1.36 11.99 21.33
CA ASP A 64 0.73 10.69 21.45
C ASP A 64 1.32 9.66 20.48
N ALA A 65 1.12 8.36 20.81
CA ALA A 65 1.45 7.30 19.85
C ALA A 65 0.58 7.46 18.61
N GLY A 66 1.22 7.49 17.43
CA GLY A 66 0.54 7.72 16.16
C GLY A 66 -0.55 6.72 15.85
N LEU A 67 -0.41 5.47 16.33
CA LEU A 67 -1.43 4.43 16.22
C LEU A 67 -1.52 3.64 17.52
N LYS A 68 -2.76 3.48 18.03
CA LYS A 68 -3.10 2.49 19.07
C LYS A 68 -4.12 1.52 18.51
N ILE A 69 -3.89 0.22 18.68
CA ILE A 69 -4.83 -0.83 18.29
C ILE A 69 -5.33 -1.53 19.54
N TYR A 70 -6.63 -1.69 19.64
CA TYR A 70 -7.28 -2.45 20.69
C TYR A 70 -7.95 -3.66 20.07
N LYS A 71 -7.81 -4.81 20.70
CA LYS A 71 -8.57 -6.02 20.37
C LYS A 71 -9.64 -6.19 21.44
N LEU A 72 -10.89 -6.16 21.02
CA LEU A 72 -12.02 -6.26 21.94
C LEU A 72 -12.36 -7.73 22.26
N THR A 73 -13.21 -7.95 23.26
CA THR A 73 -13.62 -9.27 23.73
C THR A 73 -14.42 -10.06 22.70
N ASP A 74 -15.11 -9.38 21.77
CA ASP A 74 -15.81 -9.97 20.63
C ASP A 74 -14.88 -10.26 19.42
N ALA A 75 -13.58 -10.12 19.61
CA ALA A 75 -12.54 -10.26 18.59
C ALA A 75 -12.55 -9.18 17.49
N SER A 76 -13.35 -8.12 17.63
CA SER A 76 -13.24 -6.94 16.77
C SER A 76 -12.02 -6.08 17.14
N TYR A 77 -11.66 -5.12 16.27
CA TYR A 77 -10.51 -4.26 16.47
C TYR A 77 -10.89 -2.79 16.37
N ILE A 78 -10.29 -1.97 17.24
CA ILE A 78 -10.32 -0.51 17.11
C ILE A 78 -8.91 -0.03 16.77
N LEU A 79 -8.78 0.67 15.65
CA LEU A 79 -7.56 1.36 15.23
C LEU A 79 -7.77 2.85 15.45
N ARG A 80 -7.02 3.43 16.40
CA ARG A 80 -7.10 4.86 16.75
C ARG A 80 -5.80 5.56 16.40
N TYR A 81 -5.91 6.55 15.51
CA TYR A 81 -4.81 7.37 15.05
C TYR A 81 -4.77 8.70 15.79
N ALA A 82 -3.57 9.19 16.10
CA ALA A 82 -3.36 10.46 16.81
C ALA A 82 -3.89 11.67 16.01
N GLU A 83 -3.95 11.54 14.68
CA GLU A 83 -4.49 12.55 13.77
C GLU A 83 -6.03 12.70 13.87
N GLY A 84 -6.64 12.04 14.84
CA GLY A 84 -8.08 12.18 15.07
C GLY A 84 -8.93 11.35 14.09
N VAL A 85 -8.47 10.17 13.73
CA VAL A 85 -9.23 9.21 12.93
C VAL A 85 -9.31 7.87 13.66
N GLU A 86 -10.48 7.24 13.64
CA GLU A 86 -10.71 5.95 14.29
C GLU A 86 -11.49 5.01 13.37
N PHE A 87 -11.12 3.73 13.42
CA PHE A 87 -11.81 2.66 12.70
C PHE A 87 -12.13 1.51 13.65
N HIS A 88 -13.38 1.10 13.65
CA HIS A 88 -13.85 -0.11 14.31
C HIS A 88 -14.08 -1.19 13.25
N ILE A 89 -13.30 -2.25 13.27
CA ILE A 89 -13.32 -3.34 12.30
C ILE A 89 -13.97 -4.56 12.96
N ALA A 90 -15.05 -5.05 12.37
CA ALA A 90 -15.73 -6.25 12.85
C ALA A 90 -14.83 -7.49 12.82
N ALA A 91 -15.06 -8.44 13.72
CA ALA A 91 -14.24 -9.65 13.88
C ALA A 91 -14.16 -10.49 12.59
N ASP A 92 -15.24 -10.52 11.80
CA ASP A 92 -15.34 -11.22 10.51
C ASP A 92 -14.78 -10.41 9.34
N SER A 93 -14.28 -9.19 9.60
CA SER A 93 -13.74 -8.26 8.61
C SER A 93 -14.71 -7.88 7.47
N THR A 94 -16.02 -7.91 7.71
CA THR A 94 -17.04 -7.54 6.71
C THR A 94 -17.57 -6.11 6.89
N ARG A 95 -17.27 -5.46 8.01
CA ARG A 95 -17.75 -4.09 8.32
C ARG A 95 -16.64 -3.27 8.97
N ILE A 96 -16.62 -1.99 8.57
CA ILE A 96 -15.81 -0.94 9.22
C ILE A 96 -16.74 0.20 9.56
N ALA A 97 -16.77 0.60 10.83
CA ALA A 97 -17.28 1.91 11.22
C ALA A 97 -16.08 2.86 11.32
N ALA A 98 -16.13 3.98 10.60
CA ALA A 98 -15.06 4.97 10.55
C ALA A 98 -15.56 6.31 11.09
N ARG A 99 -14.69 7.01 11.82
CA ARG A 99 -14.97 8.34 12.38
C ARG A 99 -13.75 9.23 12.26
N PHE A 100 -13.97 10.54 12.14
CA PHE A 100 -12.89 11.52 12.16
C PHE A 100 -13.31 12.75 12.99
N ALA A 101 -12.33 13.33 13.68
CA ALA A 101 -12.53 14.53 14.51
C ALA A 101 -12.64 15.79 13.65
N SER A 102 -13.14 16.89 14.21
CA SER A 102 -13.35 18.17 13.50
C SER A 102 -12.06 18.80 12.91
N HIS A 103 -10.89 18.44 13.44
CA HIS A 103 -9.59 18.89 12.92
C HIS A 103 -9.04 18.00 11.80
N SER A 104 -9.73 16.88 11.49
CA SER A 104 -9.44 15.99 10.38
C SER A 104 -10.51 16.11 9.30
N SER A 105 -10.24 15.54 8.14
CA SER A 105 -11.16 15.57 7.00
C SER A 105 -11.52 14.16 6.53
N LEU A 106 -12.58 14.06 5.72
CA LEU A 106 -12.90 12.81 5.00
C LEU A 106 -11.73 12.32 4.15
N VAL A 107 -10.94 13.24 3.59
CA VAL A 107 -9.75 12.89 2.79
C VAL A 107 -8.67 12.27 3.68
N ASP A 108 -8.41 12.84 4.87
CA ASP A 108 -7.45 12.27 5.82
C ASP A 108 -7.89 10.86 6.23
N MET A 109 -9.16 10.70 6.63
CA MET A 109 -9.72 9.41 7.02
C MET A 109 -9.61 8.40 5.86
N THR A 110 -9.94 8.80 4.63
CA THR A 110 -9.85 7.92 3.45
C THR A 110 -8.40 7.47 3.20
N SER A 111 -7.41 8.32 3.46
CA SER A 111 -5.99 7.97 3.32
C SER A 111 -5.56 6.86 4.27
N PHE A 112 -6.01 6.91 5.53
CA PHE A 112 -5.78 5.82 6.49
C PHE A 112 -6.56 4.56 6.11
N LEU A 113 -7.81 4.73 5.64
CA LEU A 113 -8.66 3.62 5.21
C LEU A 113 -8.01 2.84 4.07
N THR A 114 -7.62 3.53 3.00
CA THR A 114 -7.14 2.91 1.76
C THR A 114 -5.75 2.28 1.88
N GLY A 115 -4.92 2.76 2.78
CA GLY A 115 -3.60 2.18 3.08
C GLY A 115 -3.64 1.23 4.27
N PRO A 116 -3.31 1.73 5.48
CA PRO A 116 -3.08 0.88 6.65
C PRO A 116 -4.30 0.08 7.10
N VAL A 117 -5.52 0.62 7.00
CA VAL A 117 -6.71 -0.06 7.49
C VAL A 117 -7.12 -1.20 6.54
N LEU A 118 -7.18 -0.97 5.23
CA LEU A 118 -7.47 -2.05 4.28
C LEU A 118 -6.33 -3.07 4.25
N GLY A 119 -5.06 -2.66 4.40
CA GLY A 119 -3.95 -3.59 4.58
C GLY A 119 -4.12 -4.49 5.81
N PHE A 120 -4.63 -3.93 6.92
CA PHE A 120 -4.96 -4.70 8.12
C PHE A 120 -6.14 -5.67 7.87
N VAL A 121 -7.20 -5.23 7.20
CA VAL A 121 -8.36 -6.07 6.82
C VAL A 121 -7.95 -7.22 5.91
N LEU A 122 -7.14 -6.96 4.90
CA LEU A 122 -6.59 -8.01 4.03
C LEU A 122 -5.90 -9.09 4.84
N ARG A 123 -5.10 -8.68 5.79
CA ARG A 123 -4.39 -9.61 6.67
C ARG A 123 -5.31 -10.41 7.58
N MET A 124 -6.35 -9.79 8.16
CA MET A 124 -7.39 -10.51 8.92
C MET A 124 -8.05 -11.59 8.06
N ARG A 125 -8.21 -11.34 6.76
CA ARG A 125 -8.75 -12.30 5.76
C ARG A 125 -7.73 -13.32 5.27
N GLY A 126 -6.50 -13.29 5.80
CA GLY A 126 -5.43 -14.21 5.40
C GLY A 126 -4.82 -13.89 4.03
N VAL A 127 -5.07 -12.70 3.48
CA VAL A 127 -4.43 -12.21 2.26
C VAL A 127 -3.10 -11.57 2.62
N ILE A 128 -2.02 -12.04 2.03
CA ILE A 128 -0.71 -11.41 2.19
C ILE A 128 -0.61 -10.21 1.27
N ALA A 129 -0.32 -9.07 1.85
CA ALA A 129 -0.02 -7.85 1.11
C ALA A 129 1.41 -7.41 1.43
N LEU A 130 2.13 -6.96 0.42
CA LEU A 130 3.44 -6.35 0.58
C LEU A 130 3.31 -4.83 0.67
N HIS A 131 4.16 -4.19 1.46
CA HIS A 131 4.37 -2.75 1.39
C HIS A 131 5.20 -2.45 0.14
N ALA A 132 4.53 -2.33 -0.98
CA ALA A 132 5.12 -2.35 -2.30
C ALA A 132 4.33 -1.53 -3.31
N CYS A 133 5.01 -1.12 -4.38
CA CYS A 133 4.35 -0.70 -5.61
C CYS A 133 4.27 -1.89 -6.59
N ALA A 134 3.15 -2.00 -7.30
CA ALA A 134 2.97 -2.98 -8.36
C ALA A 134 2.76 -2.27 -9.70
N ILE A 135 3.51 -2.69 -10.72
CA ILE A 135 3.56 -2.06 -12.04
C ILE A 135 3.18 -3.09 -13.10
N ASP A 136 2.24 -2.74 -13.94
CA ASP A 136 1.83 -3.49 -15.13
C ASP A 136 2.82 -3.22 -16.27
N VAL A 137 3.55 -4.24 -16.66
CA VAL A 137 4.55 -4.18 -17.75
C VAL A 137 4.08 -4.94 -19.00
N GLY A 138 2.77 -5.00 -19.21
CA GLY A 138 2.12 -5.64 -20.32
C GLY A 138 1.21 -6.81 -19.92
N ASP A 139 1.64 -8.05 -20.05
CA ASP A 139 0.89 -9.25 -19.63
C ASP A 139 1.29 -9.77 -18.23
N LYS A 140 2.26 -9.14 -17.62
CA LYS A 140 2.80 -9.45 -16.30
C LYS A 140 2.94 -8.19 -15.45
N ALA A 141 3.12 -8.37 -14.15
CA ALA A 141 3.43 -7.31 -13.21
C ALA A 141 4.85 -7.46 -12.67
N ILE A 142 5.45 -6.34 -12.29
CA ILE A 142 6.61 -6.32 -11.39
C ILE A 142 6.20 -5.70 -10.06
N VAL A 143 6.84 -6.13 -8.98
CA VAL A 143 6.60 -5.63 -7.64
C VAL A 143 7.87 -4.99 -7.10
N LEU A 144 7.77 -3.75 -6.65
CA LEU A 144 8.87 -2.97 -6.09
C LEU A 144 8.72 -2.91 -4.57
N VAL A 145 9.60 -3.57 -3.84
CA VAL A 145 9.68 -3.52 -2.37
C VAL A 145 10.92 -2.73 -1.92
N GLY A 146 11.02 -2.44 -0.65
CA GLY A 146 12.18 -1.76 -0.05
C GLY A 146 11.78 -0.83 1.08
N ASP A 147 12.76 -0.33 1.80
CA ASP A 147 12.57 0.51 2.97
C ASP A 147 11.75 1.79 2.69
N ALA A 148 11.29 2.42 3.76
CA ALA A 148 10.76 3.77 3.66
C ALA A 148 11.82 4.69 3.04
N PHE A 149 11.39 5.54 2.10
CA PHE A 149 12.28 6.45 1.34
C PHE A 149 13.19 5.78 0.28
N ALA A 150 13.10 4.48 0.03
CA ALA A 150 13.83 3.83 -1.07
C ALA A 150 13.45 4.35 -2.48
N GLY A 151 12.39 5.17 -2.57
CA GLY A 151 11.97 5.78 -3.85
C GLY A 151 10.86 5.05 -4.57
N LYS A 152 10.19 4.05 -3.95
CA LYS A 152 9.11 3.25 -4.57
C LYS A 152 8.08 4.10 -5.32
N SER A 153 7.45 5.06 -4.64
CA SER A 153 6.41 5.91 -5.23
C SER A 153 6.93 6.77 -6.39
N THR A 154 8.14 7.31 -6.27
CA THR A 154 8.78 8.09 -7.35
C THR A 154 9.06 7.22 -8.57
N THR A 155 9.54 6.01 -8.35
CA THR A 155 9.82 5.02 -9.38
C THR A 155 8.51 4.57 -10.06
N ALA A 156 7.44 4.32 -9.29
CA ALA A 156 6.14 3.95 -9.84
C ALA A 156 5.59 5.04 -10.80
N VAL A 157 5.72 6.32 -10.42
CA VAL A 157 5.31 7.43 -11.29
C VAL A 157 6.21 7.53 -12.53
N MET A 158 7.51 7.23 -12.42
CA MET A 158 8.38 7.19 -13.59
C MET A 158 7.99 6.06 -14.54
N PHE A 159 7.66 4.87 -14.06
CA PHE A 159 7.10 3.80 -14.89
C PHE A 159 5.81 4.23 -15.60
N ALA A 160 4.91 4.95 -14.91
CA ALA A 160 3.72 5.50 -15.53
C ALA A 160 4.05 6.45 -16.70
N ARG A 161 5.09 7.30 -16.54
CA ARG A 161 5.56 8.20 -17.59
C ARG A 161 6.19 7.45 -18.77
N LEU A 162 6.74 6.29 -18.53
CA LEU A 162 7.27 5.40 -19.58
C LEU A 162 6.18 4.54 -20.24
N GLY A 163 4.91 4.78 -19.91
CA GLY A 163 3.77 4.10 -20.52
C GLY A 163 3.36 2.79 -19.85
N CYS A 164 3.93 2.46 -18.69
CA CYS A 164 3.48 1.31 -17.89
C CYS A 164 2.25 1.68 -17.05
N GLY A 165 1.39 0.70 -16.76
CA GLY A 165 0.29 0.89 -15.82
C GLY A 165 0.76 0.76 -14.36
N VAL A 166 0.29 1.62 -13.46
CA VAL A 166 0.48 1.43 -12.01
C VAL A 166 -0.74 0.71 -11.44
N MET A 167 -0.53 -0.42 -10.81
CA MET A 167 -1.59 -1.25 -10.23
C MET A 167 -1.83 -0.90 -8.76
N SER A 168 -0.77 -0.62 -8.01
CA SER A 168 -0.84 -0.24 -6.60
C SER A 168 0.43 0.50 -6.18
N GLU A 169 0.33 1.38 -5.17
CA GLU A 169 1.45 2.22 -4.73
C GLU A 169 1.97 1.86 -3.32
N ASP A 170 1.11 1.49 -2.39
CA ASP A 170 1.48 1.26 -0.99
C ASP A 170 1.19 -0.18 -0.53
N VAL A 171 0.07 -0.75 -0.98
CA VAL A 171 -0.39 -2.08 -0.58
C VAL A 171 -0.54 -2.96 -1.81
N ALA A 172 0.32 -3.95 -1.98
CA ALA A 172 0.29 -4.90 -3.09
C ALA A 172 -0.18 -6.29 -2.61
N PRO A 173 -1.48 -6.62 -2.73
CA PRO A 173 -1.99 -7.91 -2.30
C PRO A 173 -1.57 -9.01 -3.27
N LEU A 174 -1.02 -10.08 -2.71
CA LEU A 174 -0.66 -11.28 -3.45
C LEU A 174 -1.85 -12.24 -3.50
N CYS A 175 -2.10 -12.82 -4.65
CA CYS A 175 -3.07 -13.91 -4.79
C CYS A 175 -2.41 -15.13 -5.44
N LEU A 176 -2.77 -16.31 -4.91
CA LEU A 176 -2.28 -17.58 -5.43
C LEU A 176 -3.31 -18.11 -6.43
N GLU A 177 -2.92 -18.23 -7.69
CA GLU A 177 -3.74 -18.79 -8.76
C GLU A 177 -3.11 -20.12 -9.22
N GLY A 178 -3.48 -21.19 -8.54
CA GLY A 178 -2.82 -22.49 -8.72
C GLY A 178 -1.35 -22.45 -8.31
N ARG A 179 -0.43 -22.57 -9.29
CA ARG A 179 1.01 -22.43 -9.06
C ARG A 179 1.53 -21.01 -9.28
N ALA A 180 0.77 -20.16 -9.96
CA ALA A 180 1.16 -18.78 -10.21
C ALA A 180 0.86 -17.90 -9.00
N VAL A 181 1.68 -16.89 -8.82
CA VAL A 181 1.43 -15.80 -7.88
C VAL A 181 1.13 -14.55 -8.69
N ALA A 182 -0.01 -13.94 -8.42
CA ALA A 182 -0.44 -12.71 -9.06
C ALA A 182 -0.56 -11.57 -8.04
N VAL A 183 -0.60 -10.34 -8.52
CA VAL A 183 -0.87 -9.14 -7.73
C VAL A 183 -2.16 -8.50 -8.21
N ARG A 184 -2.95 -8.00 -7.26
CA ARG A 184 -4.23 -7.32 -7.51
C ARG A 184 -4.07 -5.82 -7.48
N PRO A 185 -4.88 -5.08 -8.29
CA PRO A 185 -4.87 -3.63 -8.26
C PRO A 185 -5.38 -3.09 -6.92
N GLY A 186 -4.81 -1.96 -6.51
CA GLY A 186 -5.13 -1.27 -5.27
C GLY A 186 -5.84 0.06 -5.49
N CYS A 187 -5.27 1.13 -4.92
CA CYS A 187 -5.82 2.48 -5.01
C CYS A 187 -5.32 3.21 -6.26
N THR A 188 -6.14 4.14 -6.75
CA THR A 188 -5.88 4.90 -7.97
C THR A 188 -5.00 6.12 -7.77
N GLU A 189 -4.54 6.38 -6.57
CA GLU A 189 -3.76 7.57 -6.21
C GLU A 189 -2.37 7.21 -5.71
N VAL A 190 -1.42 8.10 -5.99
CA VAL A 190 -0.05 8.05 -5.48
C VAL A 190 0.20 9.26 -4.59
N ALA A 191 0.72 9.00 -3.39
CA ALA A 191 1.08 10.04 -2.42
C ALA A 191 2.58 10.38 -2.51
N LEU A 192 2.92 11.45 -3.23
CA LEU A 192 4.29 11.90 -3.47
C LEU A 192 4.75 12.96 -2.45
N ARG A 193 6.00 12.90 -2.02
CA ARG A 193 6.62 14.00 -1.27
C ARG A 193 6.86 15.21 -2.17
N PRO A 194 6.86 16.45 -1.62
CA PRO A 194 7.14 17.65 -2.40
C PRO A 194 8.48 17.59 -3.18
N SER A 195 9.51 16.96 -2.60
CA SER A 195 10.81 16.76 -3.25
C SER A 195 10.72 15.84 -4.48
N ALA A 196 9.92 14.77 -4.41
CA ALA A 196 9.67 13.87 -5.54
C ALA A 196 8.88 14.58 -6.63
N VAL A 197 7.86 15.37 -6.26
CA VAL A 197 7.11 16.18 -7.22
C VAL A 197 8.00 17.21 -7.91
N LYS A 198 8.86 17.90 -7.16
CA LYS A 198 9.84 18.83 -7.73
C LYS A 198 10.77 18.12 -8.72
N TYR A 199 11.25 16.93 -8.38
CA TYR A 199 12.09 16.13 -9.28
C TYR A 199 11.36 15.73 -10.56
N LEU A 200 10.12 15.21 -10.43
CA LEU A 200 9.34 14.68 -11.55
C LEU A 200 8.72 15.79 -12.42
N TYR A 201 8.30 16.91 -11.84
CA TYR A 201 7.47 17.93 -12.49
C TYR A 201 8.09 19.34 -12.48
N GLY A 202 9.29 19.52 -11.95
CA GLY A 202 10.01 20.80 -11.91
C GLY A 202 9.62 21.74 -10.76
N SER A 203 8.44 21.56 -10.15
CA SER A 203 7.97 22.35 -8.99
C SER A 203 7.37 21.43 -7.93
N ALA A 204 7.61 21.74 -6.65
CA ALA A 204 7.00 21.02 -5.53
C ALA A 204 5.47 21.17 -5.48
N ASP A 205 4.94 22.23 -6.07
CA ASP A 205 3.51 22.56 -6.11
C ASP A 205 2.86 22.25 -7.45
N ALA A 206 3.52 21.46 -8.31
CA ALA A 206 2.96 21.02 -9.61
C ALA A 206 1.75 20.08 -9.45
N LEU A 207 1.60 19.46 -8.29
CA LEU A 207 0.46 18.63 -7.94
C LEU A 207 -0.26 19.19 -6.70
N PRO A 208 -1.57 18.98 -6.59
CA PRO A 208 -2.32 19.42 -5.41
C PRO A 208 -1.83 18.70 -4.14
N LYS A 209 -2.05 19.32 -2.99
CA LYS A 209 -1.87 18.64 -1.71
C LYS A 209 -2.76 17.41 -1.65
N PHE A 210 -2.31 16.39 -0.93
CA PHE A 210 -3.10 15.20 -0.69
C PHE A 210 -4.31 15.53 0.20
N SER A 211 -4.06 16.25 1.28
CA SER A 211 -5.03 16.93 2.14
C SER A 211 -4.41 18.21 2.71
N ASP A 212 -5.21 19.03 3.36
CA ASP A 212 -4.71 20.26 4.00
C ASP A 212 -3.74 19.96 5.15
N ASN A 213 -3.91 18.82 5.81
CA ASN A 213 -3.11 18.37 6.95
C ASN A 213 -1.80 17.66 6.54
N TRP A 214 -1.61 17.35 5.25
CA TRP A 214 -0.48 16.55 4.79
C TRP A 214 0.41 17.32 3.82
N GLU A 215 1.73 17.21 4.01
CA GLU A 215 2.72 17.77 3.08
C GLU A 215 2.77 17.04 1.72
N LYS A 216 2.35 15.79 1.68
CA LYS A 216 2.36 14.99 0.45
C LYS A 216 1.45 15.61 -0.62
N ARG A 217 1.81 15.34 -1.87
CA ARG A 217 1.07 15.74 -3.07
C ARG A 217 0.39 14.53 -3.68
N ARG A 218 -0.76 14.76 -4.27
CA ARG A 218 -1.62 13.73 -4.85
C ARG A 218 -1.47 13.66 -6.36
N LEU A 219 -1.16 12.47 -6.88
CA LEU A 219 -1.28 12.15 -8.28
C LEU A 219 -2.43 11.16 -8.46
N ASP A 220 -3.43 11.53 -9.22
CA ASP A 220 -4.55 10.67 -9.61
C ASP A 220 -4.18 9.89 -10.88
N LEU A 221 -3.87 8.61 -10.72
CA LEU A 221 -3.48 7.72 -11.82
C LEU A 221 -4.67 7.42 -12.75
N ALA A 222 -5.90 7.37 -12.22
CA ALA A 222 -7.09 7.13 -13.03
C ALA A 222 -7.36 8.32 -13.97
N ALA A 223 -7.24 9.54 -13.45
CA ALA A 223 -7.40 10.76 -14.26
C ALA A 223 -6.33 10.90 -15.35
N THR A 224 -5.12 10.36 -15.10
CA THR A 224 -4.03 10.37 -16.10
C THR A 224 -4.05 9.18 -17.05
N GLY A 225 -4.95 8.22 -16.85
CA GLY A 225 -4.99 6.96 -17.63
C GLY A 225 -3.86 5.99 -17.32
N ALA A 226 -3.11 6.23 -16.23
CA ALA A 226 -1.97 5.41 -15.85
C ALA A 226 -2.32 4.30 -14.82
N PHE A 227 -3.55 4.23 -14.34
CA PHE A 227 -3.98 3.17 -13.44
C PHE A 227 -4.32 1.88 -14.20
N SER A 228 -3.74 0.75 -13.77
CA SER A 228 -4.09 -0.58 -14.30
C SER A 228 -5.07 -1.30 -13.38
N HIS A 229 -6.24 -1.65 -13.91
CA HIS A 229 -7.29 -2.40 -13.20
C HIS A 229 -7.10 -3.92 -13.25
N ARG A 230 -6.01 -4.40 -13.86
CA ARG A 230 -5.80 -5.82 -14.15
C ARG A 230 -5.21 -6.54 -12.95
N THR A 231 -5.65 -7.78 -12.70
CA THR A 231 -4.89 -8.73 -11.88
C THR A 231 -3.88 -9.43 -12.78
N LEU A 232 -2.61 -9.39 -12.44
CA LEU A 232 -1.55 -9.89 -13.31
C LEU A 232 -0.60 -10.83 -12.57
N PRO A 233 -0.10 -11.88 -13.25
CA PRO A 233 0.97 -12.72 -12.71
C PRO A 233 2.24 -11.90 -12.52
N ILE A 234 2.97 -12.17 -11.45
CA ILE A 234 4.21 -11.45 -11.13
C ILE A 234 5.37 -12.05 -11.92
N ALA A 235 6.06 -11.22 -12.70
CA ALA A 235 7.28 -11.60 -13.42
C ALA A 235 8.50 -11.63 -12.50
N ALA A 236 8.65 -10.62 -11.65
CA ALA A 236 9.75 -10.49 -10.70
C ALA A 236 9.39 -9.54 -9.55
N VAL A 237 10.09 -9.71 -8.42
CA VAL A 237 10.09 -8.75 -7.32
C VAL A 237 11.47 -8.08 -7.27
N TYR A 238 11.48 -6.75 -7.22
CA TYR A 238 12.69 -5.94 -7.12
C TYR A 238 12.77 -5.27 -5.76
N VAL A 239 13.83 -5.58 -5.04
CA VAL A 239 14.16 -4.94 -3.75
C VAL A 239 14.98 -3.69 -4.06
N LEU A 240 14.37 -2.53 -3.87
CA LEU A 240 15.04 -1.25 -4.11
C LEU A 240 16.05 -0.96 -3.01
N THR A 241 17.30 -0.83 -3.39
CA THR A 241 18.40 -0.46 -2.51
C THR A 241 19.07 0.82 -3.01
N ASN A 242 19.42 1.69 -2.07
CA ASN A 242 20.10 2.94 -2.36
C ASN A 242 21.56 2.87 -1.89
N HIS A 243 22.37 2.09 -2.59
CA HIS A 243 23.81 2.08 -2.38
C HIS A 243 24.47 3.11 -3.29
N GLY A 244 24.31 4.41 -2.99
CA GLY A 244 24.73 5.54 -3.82
C GLY A 244 26.20 5.60 -4.27
N THR A 245 26.97 4.53 -4.03
CA THR A 245 28.38 4.39 -4.38
C THR A 245 28.69 3.15 -5.23
N ALA A 246 27.69 2.37 -5.64
CA ALA A 246 27.93 1.24 -6.52
C ALA A 246 28.37 1.77 -7.91
N PRO A 247 29.57 1.42 -8.41
CA PRO A 247 30.13 2.02 -9.62
C PRO A 247 29.35 1.61 -10.90
N ASP A 248 28.56 0.56 -10.82
CA ASP A 248 27.71 0.02 -11.89
C ASP A 248 26.23 0.37 -11.76
N ALA A 249 25.85 1.21 -10.78
CA ALA A 249 24.46 1.63 -10.61
C ALA A 249 24.02 2.63 -11.71
N PRO A 250 22.76 2.53 -12.21
CA PRO A 250 21.72 1.60 -11.76
C PRO A 250 21.92 0.18 -12.34
N CYS A 251 21.70 -0.85 -11.52
CA CYS A 251 21.82 -2.25 -11.95
C CYS A 251 20.84 -3.17 -11.20
N VAL A 252 20.62 -4.35 -11.78
CA VAL A 252 19.82 -5.44 -11.19
C VAL A 252 20.72 -6.64 -10.93
N ARG A 253 20.57 -7.27 -9.76
CA ARG A 253 21.34 -8.43 -9.35
C ARG A 253 20.41 -9.49 -8.72
N PRO A 254 20.65 -10.79 -8.98
CA PRO A 254 19.86 -11.83 -8.32
C PRO A 254 20.12 -11.84 -6.80
N LEU A 255 19.08 -12.07 -6.00
CA LEU A 255 19.21 -12.36 -4.58
C LEU A 255 19.21 -13.88 -4.35
N SER A 256 19.94 -14.31 -3.34
CA SER A 256 19.80 -15.69 -2.86
C SER A 256 18.42 -15.91 -2.25
N SER A 257 17.90 -17.14 -2.26
CA SER A 257 16.58 -17.44 -1.69
C SER A 257 16.46 -17.02 -0.21
N GLY A 258 17.54 -17.18 0.57
CA GLY A 258 17.55 -16.74 1.96
C GLY A 258 17.43 -15.23 2.11
N ALA A 259 18.16 -14.44 1.32
CA ALA A 259 18.07 -12.98 1.31
C ALA A 259 16.67 -12.52 0.83
N ALA A 260 16.16 -13.14 -0.24
CA ALA A 260 14.82 -12.88 -0.75
C ALA A 260 13.73 -13.12 0.30
N MET A 261 13.81 -14.21 1.06
CA MET A 261 12.90 -14.50 2.17
C MET A 261 12.92 -13.40 3.22
N VAL A 262 14.10 -12.96 3.64
CA VAL A 262 14.24 -11.89 4.65
C VAL A 262 13.62 -10.59 4.17
N GLU A 263 13.92 -10.19 2.95
CA GLU A 263 13.39 -8.96 2.35
C GLU A 263 11.87 -8.98 2.21
N LEU A 264 11.30 -10.08 1.72
CA LEU A 264 9.85 -10.18 1.57
C LEU A 264 9.13 -10.20 2.91
N LEU A 265 9.64 -10.94 3.90
CA LEU A 265 9.07 -10.97 5.25
C LEU A 265 9.14 -9.60 5.94
N ALA A 266 10.23 -8.85 5.74
CA ALA A 266 10.36 -7.50 6.27
C ALA A 266 9.35 -6.52 5.64
N ASN A 267 9.01 -6.73 4.37
CA ASN A 267 8.09 -5.90 3.62
C ASN A 267 6.63 -6.41 3.62
N ILE A 268 6.26 -7.42 4.42
CA ILE A 268 4.85 -7.76 4.64
C ILE A 268 4.17 -6.58 5.34
N TYR A 269 3.03 -6.16 4.78
CA TYR A 269 2.25 -5.06 5.32
C TYR A 269 1.74 -5.39 6.74
N ALA A 270 1.90 -4.45 7.68
CA ALA A 270 1.49 -4.62 9.07
C ALA A 270 2.11 -5.87 9.77
N ASN A 271 3.32 -6.28 9.41
CA ASN A 271 4.00 -7.50 9.89
C ASN A 271 4.15 -7.62 11.41
N ARG A 272 4.09 -6.49 12.15
CA ARG A 272 4.23 -6.44 13.62
C ARG A 272 2.92 -6.67 14.36
N LEU A 273 1.77 -6.73 13.67
CA LEU A 273 0.45 -6.60 14.28
C LEU A 273 -0.28 -7.92 14.56
N PHE A 274 0.27 -9.11 14.23
CA PHE A 274 -0.50 -10.35 14.28
C PHE A 274 0.21 -11.54 14.91
N HIS A 275 -0.61 -12.53 15.33
CA HIS A 275 -0.23 -13.72 16.06
C HIS A 275 0.59 -14.72 15.24
N ARG A 276 1.21 -15.66 15.98
CA ARG A 276 2.10 -16.72 15.48
C ARG A 276 1.52 -17.53 14.31
N GLU A 277 0.22 -17.85 14.34
CA GLU A 277 -0.41 -18.65 13.29
C GLU A 277 -0.46 -17.95 11.92
N LEU A 278 -0.77 -16.66 11.89
CA LEU A 278 -0.71 -15.87 10.66
C LEU A 278 0.72 -15.78 10.12
N ARG A 279 1.71 -15.65 11.00
CA ARG A 279 3.12 -15.63 10.60
C ARG A 279 3.58 -16.93 9.95
N LEU A 280 3.07 -18.09 10.39
CA LEU A 280 3.37 -19.37 9.74
C LEU A 280 2.81 -19.44 8.32
N ARG A 281 1.56 -19.00 8.12
CA ARG A 281 0.96 -18.92 6.77
C ARG A 281 1.68 -17.93 5.87
N GLU A 282 2.14 -16.81 6.43
CA GLU A 282 2.95 -15.82 5.73
C GLU A 282 4.28 -16.42 5.27
N LEU A 283 4.94 -17.17 6.14
CA LEU A 283 6.19 -17.85 5.82
C LEU A 283 6.02 -18.83 4.66
N ASP A 284 4.97 -19.66 4.68
CA ASP A 284 4.66 -20.60 3.59
C ASP A 284 4.41 -19.87 2.27
N THR A 285 3.65 -18.76 2.30
CA THR A 285 3.36 -18.01 1.08
C THR A 285 4.61 -17.31 0.54
N VAL A 286 5.40 -16.68 1.41
CA VAL A 286 6.66 -16.03 1.00
C VAL A 286 7.64 -17.06 0.46
N HIS A 287 7.72 -18.24 1.08
CA HIS A 287 8.54 -19.35 0.58
C HIS A 287 8.12 -19.74 -0.85
N ARG A 288 6.81 -19.91 -1.08
CA ARG A 288 6.29 -20.20 -2.43
C ARG A 288 6.62 -19.07 -3.43
N VAL A 289 6.52 -17.81 -3.02
CA VAL A 289 6.91 -16.67 -3.87
C VAL A 289 8.37 -16.79 -4.27
N VAL A 290 9.27 -17.01 -3.32
CA VAL A 290 10.72 -17.11 -3.57
C VAL A 290 11.09 -18.32 -4.42
N GLU A 291 10.31 -19.44 -4.33
CA GLU A 291 10.53 -20.62 -5.18
C GLU A 291 10.04 -20.43 -6.61
N THR A 292 9.05 -19.57 -6.84
CA THR A 292 8.38 -19.47 -8.16
C THR A 292 8.65 -18.17 -8.90
N ILE A 293 9.08 -17.12 -8.19
CA ILE A 293 9.28 -15.78 -8.76
C ILE A 293 10.71 -15.32 -8.48
N PRO A 294 11.44 -14.84 -9.48
CA PRO A 294 12.74 -14.21 -9.27
C PRO A 294 12.61 -13.00 -8.32
N VAL A 295 13.39 -13.00 -7.24
CA VAL A 295 13.55 -11.83 -6.37
C VAL A 295 14.95 -11.28 -6.59
N LYS A 296 15.05 -10.02 -6.96
CA LYS A 296 16.28 -9.38 -7.39
C LYS A 296 16.53 -8.09 -6.59
N GLU A 297 17.78 -7.81 -6.28
CA GLU A 297 18.19 -6.49 -5.80
C GLU A 297 18.19 -5.53 -6.99
N ALA A 298 17.58 -4.36 -6.82
CA ALA A 298 17.58 -3.31 -7.81
C ALA A 298 18.25 -2.07 -7.20
N VAL A 299 19.53 -1.88 -7.54
CA VAL A 299 20.34 -0.79 -7.02
C VAL A 299 20.02 0.49 -7.79
N THR A 300 19.48 1.48 -7.10
CA THR A 300 19.25 2.80 -7.68
C THR A 300 20.56 3.58 -7.72
N GLY A 301 20.79 4.41 -8.72
CA GLY A 301 21.98 5.27 -8.78
C GLY A 301 21.96 6.44 -7.80
N GLY A 302 21.02 6.46 -6.85
CA GLY A 302 20.84 7.59 -5.93
C GLY A 302 20.56 8.89 -6.69
N TRP A 303 21.05 10.01 -6.14
CA TRP A 303 20.91 11.33 -6.77
C TRP A 303 21.80 11.54 -8.01
N SER A 304 22.75 10.63 -8.26
CA SER A 304 23.69 10.72 -9.37
C SER A 304 23.17 10.12 -10.68
N SER A 305 22.09 9.35 -10.64
CA SER A 305 21.50 8.74 -11.84
C SER A 305 20.01 9.10 -11.95
N PRO A 306 19.52 9.42 -13.15
CA PRO A 306 18.08 9.64 -13.37
C PRO A 306 17.26 8.39 -13.05
N VAL A 307 16.13 8.57 -12.37
CA VAL A 307 15.17 7.47 -12.06
C VAL A 307 14.66 6.82 -13.35
N GLU A 308 14.56 7.58 -14.44
CA GLU A 308 14.21 7.07 -15.76
C GLU A 308 15.16 5.96 -16.20
N ARG A 309 16.48 6.19 -16.09
CA ARG A 309 17.49 5.18 -16.45
C ARG A 309 17.40 3.92 -15.60
N PHE A 310 17.08 4.08 -14.31
CA PHE A 310 16.81 2.95 -13.43
C PHE A 310 15.59 2.13 -13.90
N CYS A 311 14.49 2.79 -14.26
CA CYS A 311 13.30 2.11 -14.79
C CYS A 311 13.60 1.37 -16.10
N GLU A 312 14.39 1.95 -17.00
CA GLU A 312 14.83 1.28 -18.23
C GLU A 312 15.59 -0.01 -17.93
N VAL A 313 16.56 0.05 -17.00
CA VAL A 313 17.35 -1.15 -16.60
C VAL A 313 16.43 -2.26 -16.04
N VAL A 314 15.43 -1.90 -15.25
CA VAL A 314 14.45 -2.87 -14.74
C VAL A 314 13.59 -3.44 -15.88
N LEU A 315 13.12 -2.61 -16.82
CA LEU A 315 12.35 -3.08 -17.97
C LEU A 315 13.15 -4.01 -18.88
N ASP A 316 14.42 -3.71 -19.10
CA ASP A 316 15.30 -4.57 -19.90
C ASP A 316 15.54 -5.93 -19.23
N ASP A 317 15.71 -5.94 -17.90
CA ASP A 317 15.83 -7.19 -17.12
C ASP A 317 14.54 -8.05 -17.19
N VAL A 318 13.36 -7.43 -17.12
CA VAL A 318 12.07 -8.13 -17.27
C VAL A 318 11.92 -8.74 -18.68
N ARG A 319 12.33 -8.02 -19.72
CA ARG A 319 12.25 -8.49 -21.12
C ARG A 319 13.20 -9.64 -21.41
N ALA A 320 14.30 -9.72 -20.69
CA ALA A 320 15.30 -10.77 -20.81
C ALA A 320 14.95 -12.06 -20.02
N SER A 321 13.95 -12.00 -19.13
CA SER A 321 13.50 -13.09 -18.24
C SER A 321 12.28 -13.81 -18.80
#